data_3847fdb0151d063269d1ce6a732317e4
#
_entry.id   3847fdb0151d063269d1ce6a732317e4
#
_cell.length_a   1.000
_cell.length_b   1.000
_cell.length_c   1.000
_cell.angle_alpha   90.00
_cell.angle_beta   90.00
_cell.angle_gamma   90.00
#
_symmetry.space_group_name_H-M   'P 1'
#
loop_
_entity.id
_entity.type
_entity.pdbx_description
1 polymer ?
#
loop_
_entity_poly.entity_id
_entity_poly.type
_entity_poly.pdbx_seq_one_letter_code
_entity_poly.pdbx_strand_id
1 'polypeptide(L)'
;MNNETNKSLLPIKMFAGLVLGGACGVFLPDVGSKLGFVTAIFGHAIKMVVMPLIFLSVTVGVFRARQQRGRLGTVATLSVAFFVVMTALAAALGLLLNWAFRPGLGASLTQTGTMPAHLASSIDWLQFVVDLIPANIVAALAAGNSLPVLVFGVLLGSALAAVADRAEPAIAVFEALLAGLFKLVEWVIAWSPLAIFAALALLFSTKGIAALHPLVKLLGVAYLGMAILAIILTAVIKATGHSPLAVLRKVREPLILGFTTRSSEITFPLHLKKLTEMGVPRGVASTILPLAYIFNRDGAVLYTALAVAYLGDAYHIVWTWPVVLMIVVLTIITIDGAANVPSGAIVAITVILTSIGLPADAVLLILGVDAFFDMGRTALNVYASTTAATVAVRLAGPDHAQGEAELREPNRQHA
;
A
#
# COMPACT_ATOMS: atom_id res chain seq x y z
N MET A 1 20.19 -19.51 6.23
CA MET A 1 21.09 -18.58 5.58
C MET A 1 20.78 -18.32 4.10
N ASN A 2 20.28 -19.27 3.31
CA ASN A 2 20.04 -19.04 1.86
C ASN A 2 18.81 -18.18 1.49
N ASN A 3 17.86 -17.93 2.40
CA ASN A 3 16.61 -17.25 2.06
C ASN A 3 16.71 -15.70 2.17
N GLU A 4 17.56 -15.18 3.04
CA GLU A 4 17.75 -13.74 3.21
C GLU A 4 18.65 -13.13 2.13
N THR A 5 19.71 -13.84 1.74
CA THR A 5 20.58 -13.43 0.62
C THR A 5 19.83 -13.39 -0.71
N ASN A 6 18.87 -14.28 -0.93
CA ASN A 6 18.07 -14.29 -2.16
C ASN A 6 17.02 -13.15 -2.20
N LYS A 7 16.50 -12.72 -1.03
CA LYS A 7 15.61 -11.55 -0.91
C LYS A 7 16.37 -10.22 -1.16
N SER A 8 17.63 -10.11 -0.75
CA SER A 8 18.44 -8.91 -0.99
C SER A 8 18.83 -8.74 -2.46
N LEU A 9 18.89 -9.82 -3.25
CA LEU A 9 19.25 -9.80 -4.66
C LEU A 9 18.06 -9.59 -5.61
N LEU A 10 16.82 -9.70 -5.13
CA LEU A 10 15.62 -9.57 -5.97
C LEU A 10 15.54 -8.21 -6.70
N PRO A 11 15.78 -7.04 -6.06
CA PRO A 11 15.78 -5.76 -6.75
C PRO A 11 16.84 -5.66 -7.85
N ILE A 12 18.02 -6.24 -7.61
CA ILE A 12 19.09 -6.27 -8.61
C ILE A 12 18.67 -7.12 -9.80
N LYS A 13 18.04 -8.28 -9.56
CA LYS A 13 17.50 -9.14 -10.63
C LYS A 13 16.38 -8.45 -11.39
N MET A 14 15.48 -7.70 -10.71
CA MET A 14 14.42 -6.92 -11.34
C MET A 14 15.01 -5.81 -12.22
N PHE A 15 15.99 -5.08 -11.72
CA PHE A 15 16.70 -4.07 -12.51
C PHE A 15 17.47 -4.68 -13.71
N ALA A 16 18.12 -5.82 -13.52
CA ALA A 16 18.75 -6.56 -14.62
C ALA A 16 17.69 -6.98 -15.65
N GLY A 17 16.53 -7.49 -15.20
CA GLY A 17 15.40 -7.82 -16.07
C GLY A 17 14.91 -6.62 -16.88
N LEU A 18 14.86 -5.42 -16.25
CA LEU A 18 14.49 -4.17 -16.91
C LEU A 18 15.49 -3.81 -18.02
N VAL A 19 16.79 -3.77 -17.69
CA VAL A 19 17.84 -3.39 -18.64
C VAL A 19 17.95 -4.41 -19.78
N LEU A 20 18.02 -5.70 -19.47
CA LEU A 20 18.15 -6.77 -20.45
C LEU A 20 16.88 -6.90 -21.31
N GLY A 21 15.67 -6.74 -20.72
CA GLY A 21 14.41 -6.75 -21.44
C GLY A 21 14.32 -5.58 -22.41
N GLY A 22 14.68 -4.38 -21.95
CA GLY A 22 14.75 -3.21 -22.80
C GLY A 22 15.74 -3.38 -23.95
N ALA A 23 16.95 -3.85 -23.67
CA ALA A 23 17.96 -4.16 -24.70
C ALA A 23 17.45 -5.23 -25.69
N CYS A 24 16.84 -6.32 -25.20
CA CYS A 24 16.26 -7.35 -26.04
C CYS A 24 15.17 -6.78 -26.99
N GLY A 25 14.27 -5.94 -26.47
CA GLY A 25 13.21 -5.32 -27.27
C GLY A 25 13.72 -4.38 -28.35
N VAL A 26 14.83 -3.65 -28.07
CA VAL A 26 15.43 -2.71 -29.03
C VAL A 26 16.29 -3.43 -30.07
N PHE A 27 17.15 -4.36 -29.65
CA PHE A 27 18.11 -5.00 -30.54
C PHE A 27 17.61 -6.31 -31.18
N LEU A 28 16.62 -6.97 -30.56
CA LEU A 28 16.03 -8.24 -31.01
C LEU A 28 14.49 -8.18 -31.02
N PRO A 29 13.88 -7.27 -31.81
CA PRO A 29 12.43 -7.04 -31.75
C PRO A 29 11.61 -8.28 -32.08
N ASP A 30 12.07 -9.15 -32.97
CA ASP A 30 11.38 -10.40 -33.33
C ASP A 30 11.30 -11.40 -32.15
N VAL A 31 12.32 -11.39 -31.28
CA VAL A 31 12.31 -12.20 -30.05
C VAL A 31 11.43 -11.55 -28.99
N GLY A 32 11.59 -10.25 -28.80
CA GLY A 32 10.83 -9.48 -27.80
C GLY A 32 9.31 -9.58 -28.03
N SER A 33 8.87 -9.50 -29.26
CA SER A 33 7.45 -9.60 -29.62
C SER A 33 6.81 -10.96 -29.28
N LYS A 34 7.59 -12.04 -29.22
CA LYS A 34 7.12 -13.40 -28.90
C LYS A 34 7.02 -13.69 -27.40
N LEU A 35 7.54 -12.81 -26.53
CA LEU A 35 7.59 -13.03 -25.07
C LEU A 35 6.27 -12.71 -24.34
N GLY A 36 5.23 -12.31 -25.06
CA GLY A 36 3.93 -11.97 -24.48
C GLY A 36 3.30 -13.07 -23.61
N PHE A 37 3.57 -14.36 -23.92
CA PHE A 37 3.06 -15.47 -23.11
C PHE A 37 3.61 -15.48 -21.66
N VAL A 38 4.85 -15.03 -21.45
CA VAL A 38 5.46 -14.94 -20.11
C VAL A 38 4.74 -13.89 -19.27
N THR A 39 4.42 -12.75 -19.88
CA THR A 39 3.64 -11.68 -19.21
C THR A 39 2.23 -12.17 -18.87
N ALA A 40 1.59 -12.91 -19.78
CA ALA A 40 0.27 -13.48 -19.56
C ALA A 40 0.24 -14.50 -18.39
N ILE A 41 1.25 -15.40 -18.32
CA ILE A 41 1.38 -16.35 -17.21
C ILE A 41 1.52 -15.60 -15.87
N PHE A 42 2.37 -14.58 -15.82
CA PHE A 42 2.55 -13.78 -14.61
C PHE A 42 1.27 -13.03 -14.21
N GLY A 43 0.56 -12.44 -15.19
CA GLY A 43 -0.73 -11.77 -14.98
C GLY A 43 -1.79 -12.74 -14.42
N HIS A 44 -1.87 -13.97 -14.95
CA HIS A 44 -2.77 -14.99 -14.40
C HIS A 44 -2.39 -15.41 -12.97
N ALA A 45 -1.09 -15.56 -12.69
CA ALA A 45 -0.61 -15.89 -11.35
C ALA A 45 -0.95 -14.81 -10.32
N ILE A 46 -0.89 -13.52 -10.70
CA ILE A 46 -1.36 -12.42 -9.83
C ILE A 46 -2.88 -12.47 -9.65
N LYS A 47 -3.65 -12.57 -10.74
CA LYS A 47 -5.13 -12.62 -10.69
C LYS A 47 -5.64 -13.73 -9.78
N MET A 48 -5.00 -14.89 -9.79
CA MET A 48 -5.37 -16.06 -8.97
C MET A 48 -5.43 -15.75 -7.47
N VAL A 49 -4.53 -14.90 -6.98
CA VAL A 49 -4.42 -14.61 -5.53
C VAL A 49 -5.20 -13.36 -5.11
N VAL A 50 -5.57 -12.48 -6.04
CA VAL A 50 -6.15 -11.15 -5.74
C VAL A 50 -7.46 -11.27 -4.98
N MET A 51 -8.45 -12.02 -5.47
CA MET A 51 -9.78 -12.09 -4.86
C MET A 51 -9.78 -12.73 -3.47
N PRO A 52 -9.15 -13.90 -3.25
CA PRO A 52 -9.03 -14.48 -1.92
C PRO A 52 -8.29 -13.58 -0.95
N LEU A 53 -7.26 -12.87 -1.44
CA LEU A 53 -6.44 -11.98 -0.61
C LEU A 53 -7.23 -10.76 -0.15
N ILE A 54 -8.01 -10.12 -1.04
CA ILE A 54 -8.90 -9.01 -0.67
C ILE A 54 -9.86 -9.45 0.43
N PHE A 55 -10.58 -10.55 0.17
CA PHE A 55 -11.60 -11.05 1.09
C PHE A 55 -11.04 -11.30 2.48
N LEU A 56 -9.96 -12.09 2.59
CA LEU A 56 -9.36 -12.45 3.87
C LEU A 56 -8.70 -11.26 4.56
N SER A 57 -7.94 -10.43 3.82
CA SER A 57 -7.27 -9.26 4.38
C SER A 57 -8.25 -8.27 5.00
N VAL A 58 -9.32 -7.95 4.28
CA VAL A 58 -10.32 -6.99 4.75
C VAL A 58 -11.09 -7.57 5.94
N THR A 59 -11.51 -8.83 5.86
CA THR A 59 -12.24 -9.48 6.95
C THR A 59 -11.44 -9.51 8.25
N VAL A 60 -10.18 -9.99 8.18
CA VAL A 60 -9.27 -10.06 9.34
C VAL A 60 -8.91 -8.66 9.84
N GLY A 61 -8.60 -7.74 8.92
CA GLY A 61 -8.24 -6.36 9.25
C GLY A 61 -9.35 -5.64 10.03
N VAL A 62 -10.59 -5.72 9.55
CA VAL A 62 -11.76 -5.10 10.21
C VAL A 62 -12.03 -5.76 11.57
N PHE A 63 -11.95 -7.09 11.66
CA PHE A 63 -12.12 -7.81 12.92
C PHE A 63 -11.09 -7.33 13.96
N ARG A 64 -9.82 -7.35 13.65
CA ARG A 64 -8.74 -6.93 14.55
C ARG A 64 -8.83 -5.44 14.93
N ALA A 65 -9.16 -4.58 13.97
CA ALA A 65 -9.36 -3.16 14.23
C ALA A 65 -10.49 -2.89 15.23
N ARG A 66 -11.61 -3.63 15.15
CA ARG A 66 -12.72 -3.50 16.09
C ARG A 66 -12.40 -4.03 17.48
N GLN A 67 -11.66 -5.14 17.59
CA GLN A 67 -11.19 -5.62 18.88
C GLN A 67 -10.25 -4.64 19.57
N GLN A 68 -9.34 -4.02 18.83
CA GLN A 68 -8.42 -3.02 19.38
C GLN A 68 -9.14 -1.75 19.85
N ARG A 69 -10.17 -1.29 19.13
CA ARG A 69 -10.97 -0.12 19.54
C ARG A 69 -11.59 -0.25 20.92
N GLY A 70 -12.02 -1.42 21.32
CA GLY A 70 -12.58 -1.66 22.66
C GLY A 70 -11.56 -1.53 23.81
N ARG A 71 -10.26 -1.59 23.52
CA ARG A 71 -9.15 -1.47 24.49
C ARG A 71 -8.39 -0.14 24.39
N LEU A 72 -8.68 0.67 23.37
CA LEU A 72 -7.97 1.90 23.09
C LEU A 72 -8.67 3.09 23.73
N GLY A 73 -7.96 3.82 24.57
CA GLY A 73 -8.40 5.09 25.12
C GLY A 73 -8.53 6.19 24.04
N THR A 74 -8.98 7.37 24.46
CA THR A 74 -9.20 8.55 23.59
C THR A 74 -8.03 8.87 22.66
N VAL A 75 -6.79 8.71 23.16
CA VAL A 75 -5.56 8.99 22.38
C VAL A 75 -5.47 8.11 21.12
N ALA A 76 -5.77 6.82 21.24
CA ALA A 76 -5.71 5.92 20.10
C ALA A 76 -6.84 6.20 19.09
N THR A 77 -8.04 6.54 19.57
CA THR A 77 -9.16 6.94 18.70
C THR A 77 -8.82 8.20 17.88
N LEU A 78 -8.24 9.21 18.53
CA LEU A 78 -7.80 10.44 17.85
C LEU A 78 -6.63 10.18 16.90
N SER A 79 -5.72 9.25 17.26
CA SER A 79 -4.64 8.83 16.35
C SER A 79 -5.18 8.12 15.11
N VAL A 80 -6.20 7.27 15.24
CA VAL A 80 -6.86 6.65 14.07
C VAL A 80 -7.53 7.71 13.20
N ALA A 81 -8.18 8.71 13.78
CA ALA A 81 -8.74 9.83 13.01
C ALA A 81 -7.64 10.59 12.24
N PHE A 82 -6.48 10.83 12.88
CA PHE A 82 -5.31 11.42 12.23
C PHE A 82 -4.84 10.54 11.05
N PHE A 83 -4.75 9.22 11.22
CA PHE A 83 -4.35 8.30 10.16
C PHE A 83 -5.29 8.41 8.95
N VAL A 84 -6.61 8.36 9.17
CA VAL A 84 -7.60 8.47 8.10
C VAL A 84 -7.45 9.79 7.33
N VAL A 85 -7.24 10.91 8.02
CA VAL A 85 -7.04 12.21 7.39
C VAL A 85 -5.77 12.22 6.54
N MET A 86 -4.64 11.72 7.09
CA MET A 86 -3.36 11.70 6.37
C MET A 86 -3.40 10.74 5.17
N THR A 87 -4.03 9.59 5.32
CA THR A 87 -4.22 8.62 4.24
C THR A 87 -5.09 9.20 3.11
N ALA A 88 -6.19 9.88 3.45
CA ALA A 88 -7.03 10.57 2.46
C ALA A 88 -6.26 11.69 1.73
N LEU A 89 -5.48 12.46 2.47
CA LEU A 89 -4.61 13.51 1.91
C LEU A 89 -3.54 12.91 0.98
N ALA A 90 -2.92 11.80 1.36
CA ALA A 90 -1.92 11.11 0.55
C ALA A 90 -2.53 10.58 -0.77
N ALA A 91 -3.73 9.98 -0.72
CA ALA A 91 -4.45 9.53 -1.90
C ALA A 91 -4.80 10.70 -2.83
N ALA A 92 -5.36 11.77 -2.26
CA ALA A 92 -5.71 12.98 -3.01
C ALA A 92 -4.47 13.62 -3.66
N LEU A 93 -3.35 13.68 -2.94
CA LEU A 93 -2.08 14.20 -3.47
C LEU A 93 -1.57 13.34 -4.63
N GLY A 94 -1.65 12.02 -4.55
CA GLY A 94 -1.28 11.10 -5.63
C GLY A 94 -2.07 11.36 -6.92
N LEU A 95 -3.39 11.51 -6.80
CA LEU A 95 -4.29 11.83 -7.93
C LEU A 95 -4.06 13.24 -8.47
N LEU A 96 -3.87 14.23 -7.59
CA LEU A 96 -3.59 15.62 -7.98
C LEU A 96 -2.28 15.70 -8.78
N LEU A 97 -1.24 15.00 -8.34
CA LEU A 97 0.04 14.96 -9.05
C LEU A 97 -0.11 14.28 -10.42
N ASN A 98 -0.90 13.20 -10.50
CA ASN A 98 -1.19 12.61 -11.80
C ASN A 98 -1.92 13.59 -12.71
N TRP A 99 -2.93 14.28 -12.20
CA TRP A 99 -3.67 15.29 -12.97
C TRP A 99 -2.78 16.44 -13.45
N ALA A 100 -1.87 16.93 -12.59
CA ALA A 100 -0.98 18.06 -12.91
C ALA A 100 0.12 17.67 -13.92
N PHE A 101 0.73 16.51 -13.77
CA PHE A 101 1.90 16.09 -14.55
C PHE A 101 1.57 15.09 -15.66
N ARG A 102 0.47 14.37 -15.56
CA ARG A 102 0.02 13.34 -16.51
C ARG A 102 1.16 12.44 -17.00
N PRO A 103 1.84 11.71 -16.10
CA PRO A 103 3.00 10.88 -16.48
C PRO A 103 2.61 9.71 -17.38
N GLY A 104 1.35 9.25 -17.36
CA GLY A 104 0.83 8.15 -18.18
C GLY A 104 0.56 8.52 -19.64
N LEU A 105 0.46 9.82 -19.97
CA LEU A 105 0.27 10.25 -21.35
C LEU A 105 1.50 9.92 -22.20
N GLY A 106 1.29 9.22 -23.30
CA GLY A 106 2.37 8.74 -24.18
C GLY A 106 2.86 7.32 -23.85
N ALA A 107 2.44 6.73 -22.74
CA ALA A 107 2.64 5.31 -22.45
C ALA A 107 1.66 4.40 -23.24
N SER A 108 0.94 4.96 -24.20
CA SER A 108 -0.17 4.35 -24.97
C SER A 108 -0.06 2.84 -25.13
N LEU A 109 -0.89 2.11 -24.42
CA LEU A 109 -1.01 0.66 -24.50
C LEU A 109 -2.04 0.30 -25.57
N THR A 110 -1.74 -0.71 -26.35
CA THR A 110 -2.57 -1.11 -27.50
C THR A 110 -3.89 -1.79 -27.10
N GLN A 111 -4.07 -2.10 -25.82
CA GLN A 111 -5.34 -2.65 -25.33
C GLN A 111 -6.09 -1.53 -24.59
N THR A 112 -7.17 -1.07 -25.19
CA THR A 112 -8.15 -0.26 -24.49
C THR A 112 -8.80 -1.13 -23.42
N GLY A 113 -8.56 -0.82 -22.15
CA GLY A 113 -9.34 -1.42 -21.06
C GLY A 113 -10.82 -1.12 -21.30
N THR A 114 -11.64 -2.13 -21.24
CA THR A 114 -13.10 -1.94 -21.30
C THR A 114 -13.55 -1.42 -19.93
N MET A 115 -13.86 -0.12 -19.88
CA MET A 115 -14.48 0.45 -18.69
C MET A 115 -15.80 -0.30 -18.40
N PRO A 116 -16.03 -0.77 -17.18
CA PRO A 116 -17.32 -1.36 -16.83
C PRO A 116 -18.47 -0.43 -17.24
N ALA A 117 -19.53 -0.99 -17.82
CA ALA A 117 -20.63 -0.21 -18.40
C ALA A 117 -21.23 0.80 -17.40
N HIS A 118 -21.25 0.47 -16.10
CA HIS A 118 -21.72 1.34 -15.03
C HIS A 118 -20.81 2.55 -14.73
N LEU A 119 -19.57 2.59 -15.26
CA LEU A 119 -18.67 3.73 -15.13
C LEU A 119 -18.56 4.55 -16.43
N ALA A 120 -19.03 4.00 -17.57
CA ALA A 120 -18.92 4.61 -18.90
C ALA A 120 -20.11 5.53 -19.27
N SER A 121 -21.26 5.38 -18.62
CA SER A 121 -22.48 6.17 -18.84
C SER A 121 -22.91 6.89 -17.57
N SER A 122 -23.93 7.74 -17.65
CA SER A 122 -24.51 8.39 -16.46
C SER A 122 -24.80 7.34 -15.39
N ILE A 123 -24.05 7.40 -14.28
CA ILE A 123 -24.12 6.39 -13.22
C ILE A 123 -25.51 6.43 -12.61
N ASP A 124 -26.21 5.33 -12.68
CA ASP A 124 -27.32 5.08 -11.77
C ASP A 124 -26.73 4.80 -10.38
N TRP A 125 -26.66 5.88 -9.58
CA TRP A 125 -26.13 5.81 -8.22
C TRP A 125 -26.90 4.85 -7.33
N LEU A 126 -28.19 4.67 -7.58
CA LEU A 126 -29.00 3.75 -6.81
C LEU A 126 -28.62 2.31 -7.12
N GLN A 127 -28.51 1.98 -8.41
CA GLN A 127 -28.07 0.65 -8.85
C GLN A 127 -26.63 0.36 -8.40
N PHE A 128 -25.73 1.35 -8.50
CA PHE A 128 -24.36 1.22 -8.01
C PHE A 128 -24.32 0.85 -6.51
N VAL A 129 -25.12 1.54 -5.67
CA VAL A 129 -25.18 1.24 -4.23
C VAL A 129 -25.79 -0.16 -3.97
N VAL A 130 -26.79 -0.55 -4.74
CA VAL A 130 -27.37 -1.91 -4.67
C VAL A 130 -26.34 -2.97 -5.02
N ASP A 131 -25.55 -2.74 -6.08
CA ASP A 131 -24.53 -3.67 -6.57
C ASP A 131 -23.30 -3.77 -5.64
N LEU A 132 -23.13 -2.84 -4.68
CA LEU A 132 -22.11 -2.97 -3.63
C LEU A 132 -22.37 -4.17 -2.71
N ILE A 133 -23.62 -4.59 -2.55
CA ILE A 133 -23.97 -5.73 -1.71
C ILE A 133 -24.16 -6.96 -2.61
N PRO A 134 -23.22 -7.93 -2.57
CA PRO A 134 -23.33 -9.08 -3.45
C PRO A 134 -24.50 -9.98 -3.05
N ALA A 135 -25.39 -10.26 -4.01
CA ALA A 135 -26.44 -11.25 -3.80
C ALA A 135 -25.86 -12.66 -3.54
N ASN A 136 -24.67 -12.94 -4.07
CA ASN A 136 -23.92 -14.17 -3.85
C ASN A 136 -22.42 -13.88 -3.83
N ILE A 137 -21.81 -14.06 -2.66
CA ILE A 137 -20.36 -13.78 -2.48
C ILE A 137 -19.47 -14.72 -3.33
N VAL A 138 -19.87 -15.98 -3.49
CA VAL A 138 -19.07 -16.94 -4.28
C VAL A 138 -19.09 -16.55 -5.76
N ALA A 139 -20.24 -16.11 -6.27
CA ALA A 139 -20.35 -15.57 -7.62
C ALA A 139 -19.50 -14.29 -7.79
N ALA A 140 -19.51 -13.38 -6.82
CA ALA A 140 -18.70 -12.16 -6.85
C ALA A 140 -17.19 -12.47 -6.85
N LEU A 141 -16.74 -13.45 -6.05
CA LEU A 141 -15.35 -13.93 -6.02
C LEU A 141 -14.96 -14.56 -7.37
N ALA A 142 -15.81 -15.42 -7.94
CA ALA A 142 -15.56 -16.09 -9.21
C ALA A 142 -15.53 -15.12 -10.39
N ALA A 143 -16.41 -14.11 -10.36
CA ALA A 143 -16.47 -13.07 -11.40
C ALA A 143 -15.34 -12.03 -11.27
N GLY A 144 -14.56 -12.02 -10.18
CA GLY A 144 -13.51 -11.04 -9.94
C GLY A 144 -14.04 -9.66 -9.57
N ASN A 145 -15.26 -9.55 -9.06
CA ASN A 145 -15.88 -8.29 -8.66
C ASN A 145 -15.35 -7.84 -7.31
N SER A 146 -14.25 -7.10 -7.30
CA SER A 146 -13.52 -6.76 -6.09
C SER A 146 -14.30 -5.88 -5.12
N LEU A 147 -15.12 -4.94 -5.60
CA LEU A 147 -15.85 -4.01 -4.73
C LEU A 147 -16.93 -4.69 -3.88
N PRO A 148 -17.84 -5.53 -4.43
CA PRO A 148 -18.75 -6.34 -3.63
C PRO A 148 -18.05 -7.29 -2.66
N VAL A 149 -16.92 -7.89 -3.07
CA VAL A 149 -16.12 -8.78 -2.21
C VAL A 149 -15.55 -8.00 -1.01
N LEU A 150 -15.07 -6.80 -1.24
CA LEU A 150 -14.56 -5.90 -0.21
C LEU A 150 -15.67 -5.51 0.77
N VAL A 151 -16.84 -5.08 0.28
CA VAL A 151 -17.99 -4.72 1.13
C VAL A 151 -18.40 -5.92 1.99
N PHE A 152 -18.50 -7.10 1.39
CA PHE A 152 -18.81 -8.31 2.15
C PHE A 152 -17.72 -8.61 3.21
N GLY A 153 -16.44 -8.43 2.89
CA GLY A 153 -15.34 -8.59 3.84
C GLY A 153 -15.44 -7.64 5.03
N VAL A 154 -15.82 -6.37 4.80
CA VAL A 154 -16.07 -5.39 5.88
C VAL A 154 -17.26 -5.81 6.75
N LEU A 155 -18.37 -6.23 6.14
CA LEU A 155 -19.56 -6.66 6.85
C LEU A 155 -19.28 -7.93 7.67
N LEU A 156 -18.64 -8.94 7.08
CA LEU A 156 -18.29 -10.19 7.75
C LEU A 156 -17.31 -9.95 8.89
N GLY A 157 -16.23 -9.19 8.67
CA GLY A 157 -15.26 -8.85 9.71
C GLY A 157 -15.90 -8.08 10.87
N SER A 158 -16.88 -7.21 10.55
CA SER A 158 -17.65 -6.49 11.55
C SER A 158 -18.59 -7.40 12.34
N ALA A 159 -19.25 -8.34 11.68
CA ALA A 159 -20.17 -9.31 12.31
C ALA A 159 -19.39 -10.29 13.19
N LEU A 160 -18.24 -10.79 12.72
CA LEU A 160 -17.35 -11.64 13.50
C LEU A 160 -16.85 -10.91 14.76
N ALA A 161 -16.47 -9.64 14.65
CA ALA A 161 -16.09 -8.84 15.82
C ALA A 161 -17.23 -8.64 16.83
N ALA A 162 -18.49 -8.65 16.38
CA ALA A 162 -19.64 -8.55 17.26
C ALA A 162 -19.89 -9.83 18.07
N VAL A 163 -19.50 -11.02 17.56
CA VAL A 163 -19.59 -12.29 18.30
C VAL A 163 -18.30 -12.64 19.07
N ALA A 164 -17.33 -11.73 19.03
CA ALA A 164 -16.12 -11.69 19.84
C ALA A 164 -15.36 -13.07 19.94
N ASP A 165 -15.27 -13.62 21.15
CA ASP A 165 -14.45 -14.81 21.42
C ASP A 165 -14.88 -16.07 20.63
N ARG A 166 -16.13 -16.16 20.22
CA ARG A 166 -16.62 -17.27 19.38
C ARG A 166 -16.06 -17.22 17.96
N ALA A 167 -15.65 -16.06 17.50
CA ALA A 167 -15.07 -15.86 16.16
C ALA A 167 -13.55 -16.14 16.11
N GLU A 168 -12.84 -16.11 17.25
CA GLU A 168 -11.37 -16.26 17.26
C GLU A 168 -10.87 -17.52 16.53
N PRO A 169 -11.49 -18.72 16.68
CA PRO A 169 -11.03 -19.89 15.93
C PRO A 169 -11.16 -19.72 14.41
N ALA A 170 -12.25 -19.09 13.94
CA ALA A 170 -12.44 -18.82 12.52
C ALA A 170 -11.43 -17.77 11.99
N ILE A 171 -11.17 -16.74 12.78
CA ILE A 171 -10.17 -15.71 12.43
C ILE A 171 -8.77 -16.31 12.40
N ALA A 172 -8.40 -17.21 13.33
CA ALA A 172 -7.12 -17.90 13.29
C ALA A 172 -6.93 -18.71 11.99
N VAL A 173 -7.98 -19.37 11.49
CA VAL A 173 -7.97 -20.04 10.19
C VAL A 173 -7.79 -19.03 9.05
N PHE A 174 -8.51 -17.91 9.07
CA PHE A 174 -8.38 -16.85 8.05
C PHE A 174 -6.99 -16.23 8.06
N GLU A 175 -6.39 -16.00 9.22
CA GLU A 175 -5.00 -15.50 9.34
C GLU A 175 -4.00 -16.51 8.78
N ALA A 176 -4.17 -17.81 9.04
CA ALA A 176 -3.31 -18.85 8.48
C ALA A 176 -3.43 -18.93 6.95
N LEU A 177 -4.66 -18.87 6.40
CA LEU A 177 -4.90 -18.82 4.96
C LEU A 177 -4.31 -17.56 4.33
N LEU A 178 -4.48 -16.42 4.98
CA LEU A 178 -3.94 -15.14 4.54
C LEU A 178 -2.40 -15.19 4.52
N ALA A 179 -1.76 -15.74 5.54
CA ALA A 179 -0.31 -15.95 5.57
C ALA A 179 0.15 -16.84 4.41
N GLY A 180 -0.61 -17.91 4.11
CA GLY A 180 -0.36 -18.78 2.95
C GLY A 180 -0.48 -18.04 1.62
N LEU A 181 -1.50 -17.20 1.46
CA LEU A 181 -1.67 -16.36 0.25
C LEU A 181 -0.54 -15.35 0.09
N PHE A 182 -0.08 -14.70 1.19
CA PHE A 182 1.09 -13.83 1.11
C PHE A 182 2.34 -14.60 0.71
N LYS A 183 2.50 -15.84 1.18
CA LYS A 183 3.60 -16.69 0.76
C LYS A 183 3.53 -17.04 -0.73
N LEU A 184 2.33 -17.29 -1.23
CA LEU A 184 2.09 -17.50 -2.66
C LEU A 184 2.41 -16.23 -3.48
N VAL A 185 2.01 -15.04 -2.99
CA VAL A 185 2.40 -13.77 -3.60
C VAL A 185 3.92 -13.59 -3.63
N GLU A 186 4.63 -13.92 -2.53
CA GLU A 186 6.10 -13.89 -2.52
C GLU A 186 6.70 -14.78 -3.63
N TRP A 187 6.15 -15.98 -3.85
CA TRP A 187 6.60 -16.88 -4.91
C TRP A 187 6.33 -16.30 -6.29
N VAL A 188 5.14 -15.74 -6.52
CA VAL A 188 4.80 -15.08 -7.79
C VAL A 188 5.76 -13.90 -8.04
N ILE A 189 5.99 -13.06 -7.02
CA ILE A 189 6.90 -11.90 -7.11
C ILE A 189 8.37 -12.35 -7.34
N ALA A 190 8.79 -13.52 -6.85
CA ALA A 190 10.12 -14.04 -7.12
C ALA A 190 10.38 -14.28 -8.62
N TRP A 191 9.32 -14.50 -9.41
CA TRP A 191 9.38 -14.65 -10.88
C TRP A 191 9.31 -13.29 -11.61
N SER A 192 9.09 -12.19 -10.89
CA SER A 192 8.97 -10.86 -11.48
C SER A 192 10.16 -10.43 -12.36
N PRO A 193 11.43 -10.78 -12.08
CA PRO A 193 12.53 -10.41 -12.97
C PRO A 193 12.34 -10.92 -14.41
N LEU A 194 11.83 -12.16 -14.55
CA LEU A 194 11.54 -12.75 -15.87
C LEU A 194 10.32 -12.08 -16.51
N ALA A 195 9.29 -11.80 -15.74
CA ALA A 195 8.10 -11.10 -16.22
C ALA A 195 8.41 -9.66 -16.67
N ILE A 196 9.26 -8.95 -15.93
CA ILE A 196 9.75 -7.59 -16.26
C ILE A 196 10.57 -7.64 -17.56
N PHE A 197 11.50 -8.58 -17.67
CA PHE A 197 12.28 -8.80 -18.89
C PHE A 197 11.35 -8.98 -20.09
N ALA A 198 10.38 -9.89 -20.01
CA ALA A 198 9.46 -10.17 -21.10
C ALA A 198 8.54 -8.97 -21.43
N ALA A 199 8.03 -8.29 -20.40
CA ALA A 199 7.16 -7.13 -20.58
C ALA A 199 7.87 -5.98 -21.29
N LEU A 200 9.12 -5.68 -20.89
CA LEU A 200 9.90 -4.61 -21.50
C LEU A 200 10.46 -4.99 -22.87
N ALA A 201 10.81 -6.24 -23.05
CA ALA A 201 11.19 -6.73 -24.38
C ALA A 201 10.02 -6.57 -25.37
N LEU A 202 8.81 -6.97 -24.98
CA LEU A 202 7.59 -6.78 -25.77
C LEU A 202 7.28 -5.28 -25.99
N LEU A 203 7.36 -4.47 -24.94
CA LEU A 203 7.07 -3.03 -25.01
C LEU A 203 8.03 -2.32 -25.98
N PHE A 204 9.33 -2.55 -25.85
CA PHE A 204 10.32 -1.87 -26.66
C PHE A 204 10.40 -2.41 -28.10
N SER A 205 10.07 -3.70 -28.32
CA SER A 205 9.93 -4.23 -29.68
C SER A 205 8.78 -3.58 -30.45
N THR A 206 7.73 -3.13 -29.74
CA THR A 206 6.53 -2.52 -30.34
C THR A 206 6.53 -1.00 -30.33
N LYS A 207 7.09 -0.36 -29.28
CA LYS A 207 7.02 1.11 -29.05
C LYS A 207 8.39 1.80 -29.05
N GLY A 208 9.49 1.05 -29.07
CA GLY A 208 10.85 1.60 -29.02
C GLY A 208 11.23 2.23 -27.66
N ILE A 209 12.40 2.85 -27.60
CA ILE A 209 12.97 3.50 -26.40
C ILE A 209 12.10 4.62 -25.82
N ALA A 210 11.25 5.26 -26.65
CA ALA A 210 10.34 6.32 -26.22
C ALA A 210 9.41 5.88 -25.06
N ALA A 211 9.16 4.57 -24.91
CA ALA A 211 8.36 4.01 -23.83
C ALA A 211 8.98 4.17 -22.42
N LEU A 212 10.28 4.49 -22.30
CA LEU A 212 10.93 4.78 -21.01
C LEU A 212 10.52 6.12 -20.42
N HIS A 213 10.26 7.12 -21.26
CA HIS A 213 9.98 8.48 -20.80
C HIS A 213 8.82 8.56 -19.78
N PRO A 214 7.66 7.90 -20.00
CA PRO A 214 6.58 7.89 -19.03
C PRO A 214 6.95 7.26 -17.68
N LEU A 215 7.78 6.20 -17.67
CA LEU A 215 8.22 5.52 -16.44
C LEU A 215 9.17 6.39 -15.62
N VAL A 216 10.13 7.06 -16.26
CA VAL A 216 11.03 8.01 -15.59
C VAL A 216 10.25 9.20 -15.06
N LYS A 217 9.30 9.71 -15.83
CA LYS A 217 8.40 10.78 -15.40
C LYS A 217 7.57 10.36 -14.20
N LEU A 218 6.99 9.14 -14.21
CA LEU A 218 6.24 8.59 -13.08
C LEU A 218 7.11 8.53 -11.81
N LEU A 219 8.35 8.04 -11.93
CA LEU A 219 9.30 7.95 -10.82
C LEU A 219 9.58 9.36 -10.23
N GLY A 220 9.87 10.33 -11.08
CA GLY A 220 10.09 11.72 -10.66
C GLY A 220 8.88 12.33 -9.95
N VAL A 221 7.67 12.15 -10.50
CA VAL A 221 6.42 12.64 -9.91
C VAL A 221 6.13 11.96 -8.58
N ALA A 222 6.39 10.66 -8.44
CA ALA A 222 6.20 9.94 -7.18
C ALA A 222 7.13 10.46 -6.09
N TYR A 223 8.42 10.64 -6.38
CA TYR A 223 9.36 11.19 -5.41
C TYR A 223 9.07 12.66 -5.07
N LEU A 224 8.58 13.45 -6.03
CA LEU A 224 8.06 14.79 -5.75
C LEU A 224 6.88 14.73 -4.77
N GLY A 225 5.93 13.82 -4.98
CA GLY A 225 4.80 13.61 -4.07
C GLY A 225 5.24 13.18 -2.68
N MET A 226 6.19 12.25 -2.60
CA MET A 226 6.77 11.82 -1.33
C MET A 226 7.47 12.96 -0.60
N ALA A 227 8.18 13.84 -1.32
CA ALA A 227 8.82 15.02 -0.75
C ALA A 227 7.78 16.04 -0.23
N ILE A 228 6.72 16.31 -0.99
CA ILE A 228 5.62 17.18 -0.55
C ILE A 228 4.97 16.62 0.71
N LEU A 229 4.67 15.32 0.75
CA LEU A 229 4.06 14.69 1.91
C LEU A 229 5.00 14.70 3.12
N ALA A 230 6.31 14.50 2.91
CA ALA A 230 7.32 14.64 3.98
C ALA A 230 7.37 16.08 4.54
N ILE A 231 7.19 17.09 3.70
CA ILE A 231 7.10 18.50 4.14
C ILE A 231 5.83 18.72 4.98
N ILE A 232 4.69 18.16 4.55
CA ILE A 232 3.43 18.23 5.33
C ILE A 232 3.60 17.57 6.69
N LEU A 233 4.15 16.34 6.73
CA LEU A 233 4.44 15.62 7.98
C LEU A 233 5.39 16.42 8.89
N THR A 234 6.40 17.06 8.31
CA THR A 234 7.34 17.95 9.01
C THR A 234 6.63 19.15 9.62
N ALA A 235 5.67 19.75 8.89
CA ALA A 235 4.84 20.84 9.41
C ALA A 235 3.95 20.37 10.57
N VAL A 236 3.38 19.17 10.49
CA VAL A 236 2.62 18.54 11.58
C VAL A 236 3.50 18.35 12.82
N ILE A 237 4.72 17.79 12.68
CA ILE A 237 5.68 17.66 13.79
C ILE A 237 5.95 19.01 14.44
N LYS A 238 6.16 20.07 13.65
CA LYS A 238 6.35 21.43 14.18
C LYS A 238 5.11 21.91 14.94
N ALA A 239 3.92 21.65 14.44
CA ALA A 239 2.65 22.04 15.09
C ALA A 239 2.43 21.30 16.42
N THR A 240 3.00 20.11 16.61
CA THR A 240 2.98 19.41 17.91
C THR A 240 3.95 19.98 18.95
N GLY A 241 4.75 20.99 18.57
CA GLY A 241 5.73 21.65 19.47
C GLY A 241 7.13 21.02 19.43
N HIS A 242 7.35 20.00 18.59
CA HIS A 242 8.67 19.37 18.45
C HIS A 242 9.52 20.08 17.39
N SER A 243 10.84 20.10 17.58
CA SER A 243 11.77 20.56 16.53
C SER A 243 11.89 19.49 15.44
N PRO A 244 11.46 19.75 14.19
CA PRO A 244 11.50 18.76 13.11
C PRO A 244 12.92 18.22 12.85
N LEU A 245 13.92 19.10 12.92
CA LEU A 245 15.32 18.70 12.69
C LEU A 245 15.82 17.78 13.81
N ALA A 246 15.43 18.03 15.05
CA ALA A 246 15.79 17.16 16.17
C ALA A 246 15.14 15.78 16.03
N VAL A 247 13.84 15.74 15.66
CA VAL A 247 13.12 14.49 15.37
C VAL A 247 13.81 13.74 14.25
N LEU A 248 14.07 14.39 13.11
CA LEU A 248 14.71 13.75 11.94
C LEU A 248 16.09 13.19 12.29
N ARG A 249 16.90 13.91 13.07
CA ARG A 249 18.22 13.42 13.52
C ARG A 249 18.10 12.16 14.38
N LYS A 250 17.08 12.05 15.21
CA LYS A 250 16.85 10.87 16.07
C LYS A 250 16.34 9.66 15.28
N VAL A 251 15.44 9.87 14.31
CA VAL A 251 14.82 8.78 13.56
C VAL A 251 15.51 8.47 12.21
N ARG A 252 16.64 9.13 11.91
CA ARG A 252 17.37 8.90 10.65
C ARG A 252 17.75 7.43 10.42
N GLU A 253 18.14 6.73 11.49
CA GLU A 253 18.55 5.32 11.39
C GLU A 253 17.40 4.41 10.96
N PRO A 254 16.19 4.43 11.59
CA PRO A 254 15.06 3.67 11.10
C PRO A 254 14.59 4.13 9.71
N LEU A 255 14.72 5.41 9.34
CA LEU A 255 14.40 5.88 7.99
C LEU A 255 15.32 5.25 6.94
N ILE A 256 16.65 5.28 7.18
CA ILE A 256 17.63 4.67 6.29
C ILE A 256 17.43 3.14 6.22
N LEU A 257 17.17 2.51 7.37
CA LEU A 257 16.91 1.07 7.43
C LEU A 257 15.66 0.71 6.63
N GLY A 258 14.56 1.46 6.78
CA GLY A 258 13.34 1.27 6.00
C GLY A 258 13.55 1.48 4.50
N PHE A 259 14.28 2.53 4.11
CA PHE A 259 14.63 2.80 2.73
C PHE A 259 15.43 1.65 2.11
N THR A 260 16.45 1.16 2.80
CA THR A 260 17.36 0.13 2.25
C THR A 260 16.76 -1.26 2.26
N THR A 261 16.01 -1.61 3.31
CA THR A 261 15.39 -2.94 3.45
C THR A 261 14.02 -3.05 2.78
N ARG A 262 13.36 -1.92 2.48
CA ARG A 262 12.00 -1.86 1.96
C ARG A 262 10.98 -2.58 2.85
N SER A 263 11.26 -2.66 4.15
CA SER A 263 10.43 -3.33 5.13
C SER A 263 10.30 -2.48 6.39
N SER A 264 9.10 -1.99 6.64
CA SER A 264 8.79 -1.27 7.87
C SER A 264 8.92 -2.19 9.09
N GLU A 265 8.57 -3.48 8.96
CA GLU A 265 8.63 -4.45 10.06
C GLU A 265 10.06 -4.63 10.61
N ILE A 266 11.06 -4.67 9.73
CA ILE A 266 12.47 -4.75 10.12
C ILE A 266 12.89 -3.50 10.91
N THR A 267 12.30 -2.34 10.60
CA THR A 267 12.62 -1.09 11.30
C THR A 267 11.94 -0.97 12.66
N PHE A 268 10.88 -1.72 12.92
CA PHE A 268 10.01 -1.54 14.08
C PHE A 268 10.76 -1.53 15.42
N PRO A 269 11.61 -2.50 15.78
CA PRO A 269 12.29 -2.50 17.07
C PRO A 269 13.23 -1.30 17.24
N LEU A 270 13.96 -0.94 16.18
CA LEU A 270 14.84 0.22 16.18
C LEU A 270 14.05 1.52 16.27
N HIS A 271 12.93 1.61 15.55
CA HIS A 271 12.06 2.77 15.55
C HIS A 271 11.44 3.01 16.94
N LEU A 272 10.92 1.96 17.58
CA LEU A 272 10.38 2.01 18.93
C LEU A 272 11.44 2.52 19.93
N LYS A 273 12.68 2.00 19.84
CA LYS A 273 13.80 2.46 20.66
C LYS A 273 14.09 3.95 20.42
N LYS A 274 14.15 4.40 19.16
CA LYS A 274 14.46 5.80 18.83
C LYS A 274 13.35 6.77 19.26
N LEU A 275 12.09 6.37 19.21
CA LEU A 275 10.97 7.16 19.76
C LEU A 275 11.08 7.33 21.27
N THR A 276 11.41 6.27 22.01
CA THR A 276 11.62 6.37 23.46
C THR A 276 12.85 7.19 23.82
N GLU A 277 13.95 7.08 23.08
CA GLU A 277 15.13 7.95 23.21
C GLU A 277 14.83 9.43 22.87
N MET A 278 13.79 9.69 22.10
CA MET A 278 13.32 11.04 21.75
C MET A 278 12.44 11.66 22.86
N GLY A 279 12.02 10.86 23.84
CA GLY A 279 11.16 11.29 24.95
C GLY A 279 9.68 10.93 24.79
N VAL A 280 9.32 10.12 23.77
CA VAL A 280 7.97 9.57 23.68
C VAL A 280 7.79 8.54 24.80
N PRO A 281 6.77 8.69 25.69
CA PRO A 281 6.51 7.72 26.75
C PRO A 281 6.35 6.31 26.15
N ARG A 282 6.96 5.32 26.81
CA ARG A 282 7.00 3.95 26.28
C ARG A 282 5.61 3.37 26.07
N GLY A 283 4.65 3.67 26.96
CA GLY A 283 3.26 3.23 26.82
C GLY A 283 2.60 3.80 25.56
N VAL A 284 2.81 5.08 25.27
CA VAL A 284 2.32 5.74 24.05
C VAL A 284 3.00 5.13 22.82
N ALA A 285 4.34 5.02 22.83
CA ALA A 285 5.09 4.49 21.70
C ALA A 285 4.70 3.04 21.38
N SER A 286 4.57 2.17 22.40
CA SER A 286 4.21 0.76 22.23
C SER A 286 2.75 0.54 21.80
N THR A 287 1.88 1.52 22.00
CA THR A 287 0.48 1.48 21.56
C THR A 287 0.31 2.06 20.16
N ILE A 288 0.88 3.25 19.92
CA ILE A 288 0.64 3.99 18.67
C ILE A 288 1.47 3.45 17.52
N LEU A 289 2.72 3.04 17.76
CA LEU A 289 3.59 2.59 16.68
C LEU A 289 3.07 1.35 15.94
N PRO A 290 2.60 0.27 16.61
CA PRO A 290 1.98 -0.86 15.92
C PRO A 290 0.76 -0.45 15.08
N LEU A 291 -0.10 0.44 15.62
CA LEU A 291 -1.26 0.94 14.91
C LEU A 291 -0.86 1.75 13.68
N ALA A 292 0.12 2.64 13.82
CA ALA A 292 0.62 3.45 12.72
C ALA A 292 1.24 2.58 11.61
N TYR A 293 1.91 1.50 11.96
CA TYR A 293 2.48 0.56 10.97
C TYR A 293 1.42 -0.20 10.16
N ILE A 294 0.20 -0.30 10.70
CA ILE A 294 -0.93 -0.94 10.00
C ILE A 294 -1.73 0.12 9.22
N PHE A 295 -2.11 1.23 9.86
CA PHE A 295 -3.10 2.18 9.37
C PHE A 295 -2.53 3.52 8.86
N ASN A 296 -1.25 3.81 9.03
CA ASN A 296 -0.64 5.07 8.61
C ASN A 296 0.45 4.83 7.56
N ARG A 297 0.04 4.32 6.40
CA ARG A 297 0.95 3.96 5.29
C ARG A 297 0.86 4.96 4.14
N ASP A 298 0.97 6.23 4.47
CA ASP A 298 0.74 7.37 3.57
C ASP A 298 1.58 7.31 2.29
N GLY A 299 2.85 6.86 2.38
CA GLY A 299 3.71 6.70 1.22
C GLY A 299 3.22 5.61 0.25
N ALA A 300 2.69 4.51 0.80
CA ALA A 300 2.11 3.45 -0.02
C ALA A 300 0.80 3.89 -0.67
N VAL A 301 -0.03 4.63 0.05
CA VAL A 301 -1.30 5.17 -0.45
C VAL A 301 -1.06 6.18 -1.57
N LEU A 302 -0.15 7.15 -1.37
CA LEU A 302 0.22 8.13 -2.39
C LEU A 302 0.69 7.45 -3.68
N TYR A 303 1.62 6.49 -3.54
CA TYR A 303 2.15 5.75 -4.69
C TYR A 303 1.07 4.95 -5.39
N THR A 304 0.23 4.24 -4.66
CA THR A 304 -0.84 3.42 -5.22
C THR A 304 -1.84 4.26 -6.02
N ALA A 305 -2.31 5.37 -5.45
CA ALA A 305 -3.23 6.27 -6.13
C ALA A 305 -2.60 6.88 -7.41
N LEU A 306 -1.34 7.33 -7.32
CA LEU A 306 -0.59 7.85 -8.46
C LEU A 306 -0.37 6.78 -9.55
N ALA A 307 -0.01 5.55 -9.16
CA ALA A 307 0.27 4.47 -10.10
C ALA A 307 -1.00 3.99 -10.81
N VAL A 308 -2.11 3.87 -10.08
CA VAL A 308 -3.41 3.56 -10.69
C VAL A 308 -3.81 4.65 -11.68
N ALA A 309 -3.64 5.92 -11.31
CA ALA A 309 -3.95 7.05 -12.18
C ALA A 309 -3.03 7.11 -13.41
N TYR A 310 -1.74 6.82 -13.24
CA TYR A 310 -0.79 6.68 -14.35
C TYR A 310 -1.23 5.61 -15.36
N LEU A 311 -1.59 4.43 -14.85
CA LEU A 311 -2.08 3.33 -15.70
C LEU A 311 -3.43 3.68 -16.32
N GLY A 312 -4.32 4.36 -15.60
CA GLY A 312 -5.57 4.89 -16.14
C GLY A 312 -5.35 5.82 -17.33
N ASP A 313 -4.41 6.77 -17.23
CA ASP A 313 -4.03 7.65 -18.34
C ASP A 313 -3.41 6.88 -19.52
N ALA A 314 -2.59 5.87 -19.23
CA ALA A 314 -1.97 5.01 -20.26
C ALA A 314 -3.01 4.17 -21.04
N TYR A 315 -4.14 3.85 -20.41
CA TYR A 315 -5.28 3.16 -21.01
C TYR A 315 -6.39 4.11 -21.48
N HIS A 316 -6.16 5.43 -21.43
CA HIS A 316 -7.11 6.47 -21.85
C HIS A 316 -8.47 6.42 -21.13
N ILE A 317 -8.45 6.12 -19.81
CA ILE A 317 -9.68 6.15 -19.00
C ILE A 317 -10.27 7.56 -18.98
N VAL A 318 -11.60 7.65 -19.07
CA VAL A 318 -12.33 8.90 -18.85
C VAL A 318 -12.43 9.16 -17.35
N TRP A 319 -11.81 10.24 -16.88
CA TRP A 319 -11.83 10.64 -15.48
C TRP A 319 -13.17 11.26 -15.12
N THR A 320 -13.99 10.50 -14.40
CA THR A 320 -15.23 11.00 -13.81
C THR A 320 -15.11 11.02 -12.30
N TRP A 321 -15.88 11.86 -11.62
CA TRP A 321 -15.86 11.92 -10.15
C TRP A 321 -16.06 10.56 -9.47
N PRO A 322 -16.95 9.68 -9.96
CA PRO A 322 -17.09 8.34 -9.39
C PRO A 322 -15.82 7.49 -9.49
N VAL A 323 -15.13 7.52 -10.62
CA VAL A 323 -13.85 6.81 -10.81
C VAL A 323 -12.81 7.33 -9.82
N VAL A 324 -12.71 8.65 -9.69
CA VAL A 324 -11.79 9.30 -8.73
C VAL A 324 -12.11 8.87 -7.30
N LEU A 325 -13.38 8.97 -6.89
CA LEU A 325 -13.82 8.58 -5.56
C LEU A 325 -13.57 7.08 -5.30
N MET A 326 -13.87 6.24 -6.27
CA MET A 326 -13.64 4.80 -6.17
C MET A 326 -12.15 4.48 -5.99
N ILE A 327 -11.27 5.12 -6.75
CA ILE A 327 -9.81 4.94 -6.59
C ILE A 327 -9.38 5.36 -5.18
N VAL A 328 -9.84 6.50 -4.67
CA VAL A 328 -9.50 6.96 -3.31
C VAL A 328 -9.95 5.94 -2.26
N VAL A 329 -11.22 5.54 -2.30
CA VAL A 329 -11.79 4.59 -1.33
C VAL A 329 -11.09 3.24 -1.40
N LEU A 330 -10.92 2.69 -2.60
CA LEU A 330 -10.24 1.41 -2.78
C LEU A 330 -8.77 1.48 -2.37
N THR A 331 -8.07 2.59 -2.65
CA THR A 331 -6.67 2.75 -2.24
C THR A 331 -6.54 2.72 -0.72
N ILE A 332 -7.40 3.45 0.00
CA ILE A 332 -7.40 3.45 1.46
C ILE A 332 -7.66 2.04 2.00
N ILE A 333 -8.71 1.40 1.54
CA ILE A 333 -9.11 0.10 2.09
C ILE A 333 -8.14 -1.02 1.72
N THR A 334 -7.62 -1.04 0.49
CA THR A 334 -6.70 -2.09 0.05
C THR A 334 -5.32 -1.97 0.68
N ILE A 335 -4.83 -0.73 0.89
CA ILE A 335 -3.53 -0.52 1.53
C ILE A 335 -3.62 -0.82 3.03
N ASP A 336 -4.67 -0.38 3.73
CA ASP A 336 -4.83 -0.65 5.16
C ASP A 336 -5.18 -2.12 5.43
N GLY A 337 -5.89 -2.79 4.52
CA GLY A 337 -6.20 -4.21 4.60
C GLY A 337 -5.07 -5.15 4.16
N ALA A 338 -4.07 -4.64 3.44
CA ALA A 338 -2.96 -5.46 2.97
C ALA A 338 -1.87 -5.60 4.06
N ALA A 339 -1.29 -6.80 4.20
CA ALA A 339 -0.11 -6.96 5.05
C ALA A 339 1.08 -6.15 4.52
N ASN A 340 1.98 -5.81 5.43
CA ASN A 340 3.14 -4.96 5.17
C ASN A 340 4.28 -5.76 4.52
N VAL A 341 3.98 -6.40 3.37
CA VAL A 341 4.96 -7.21 2.61
C VAL A 341 5.61 -6.42 1.50
N PRO A 342 6.86 -6.74 1.12
CA PRO A 342 7.50 -6.16 -0.06
C PRO A 342 6.61 -6.31 -1.29
N SER A 343 6.51 -5.23 -2.08
CA SER A 343 5.62 -5.15 -3.26
C SER A 343 4.12 -5.33 -2.97
N GLY A 344 3.66 -5.20 -1.73
CA GLY A 344 2.23 -5.26 -1.38
C GLY A 344 1.37 -4.22 -2.12
N ALA A 345 1.94 -3.06 -2.48
CA ALA A 345 1.25 -2.06 -3.29
C ALA A 345 0.93 -2.56 -4.71
N ILE A 346 1.74 -3.44 -5.29
CA ILE A 346 1.47 -4.05 -6.60
C ILE A 346 0.15 -4.83 -6.57
N VAL A 347 -0.09 -5.56 -5.49
CA VAL A 347 -1.36 -6.27 -5.29
C VAL A 347 -2.52 -5.28 -5.15
N ALA A 348 -2.37 -4.24 -4.32
CA ALA A 348 -3.38 -3.21 -4.17
C ALA A 348 -3.69 -2.49 -5.50
N ILE A 349 -2.67 -2.11 -6.25
CA ILE A 349 -2.82 -1.51 -7.60
C ILE A 349 -3.60 -2.46 -8.50
N THR A 350 -3.24 -3.76 -8.54
CA THR A 350 -3.93 -4.75 -9.36
C THR A 350 -5.41 -4.86 -9.01
N VAL A 351 -5.73 -4.87 -7.72
CA VAL A 351 -7.11 -4.87 -7.22
C VAL A 351 -7.89 -3.66 -7.74
N ILE A 352 -7.31 -2.48 -7.60
CA ILE A 352 -7.98 -1.24 -8.01
C ILE A 352 -8.15 -1.20 -9.53
N LEU A 353 -7.12 -1.60 -10.30
CA LEU A 353 -7.20 -1.67 -11.76
C LEU A 353 -8.35 -2.57 -12.21
N THR A 354 -8.46 -3.77 -11.65
CA THR A 354 -9.55 -4.69 -12.01
C THR A 354 -10.92 -4.14 -11.62
N SER A 355 -11.01 -3.39 -10.52
CA SER A 355 -12.26 -2.73 -10.10
C SER A 355 -12.71 -1.63 -11.05
N ILE A 356 -11.76 -0.94 -11.68
CA ILE A 356 -12.04 0.10 -12.69
C ILE A 356 -12.04 -0.45 -14.13
N GLY A 357 -12.05 -1.78 -14.29
CA GLY A 357 -12.15 -2.45 -15.60
C GLY A 357 -10.86 -2.50 -16.40
N LEU A 358 -9.71 -2.21 -15.77
CA LEU A 358 -8.41 -2.35 -16.42
C LEU A 358 -7.82 -3.75 -16.24
N PRO A 359 -7.01 -4.22 -17.19
CA PRO A 359 -6.38 -5.52 -17.09
C PRO A 359 -5.36 -5.56 -15.95
N ALA A 360 -5.34 -6.65 -15.17
CA ALA A 360 -4.44 -6.84 -14.04
C ALA A 360 -2.95 -6.85 -14.44
N ASP A 361 -2.65 -7.26 -15.65
CA ASP A 361 -1.29 -7.29 -16.22
C ASP A 361 -0.75 -5.90 -16.57
N ALA A 362 -1.59 -4.86 -16.60
CA ALA A 362 -1.13 -3.48 -16.72
C ALA A 362 -0.08 -3.12 -15.65
N VAL A 363 -0.14 -3.72 -14.46
CA VAL A 363 0.83 -3.52 -13.38
C VAL A 363 2.26 -3.88 -13.78
N LEU A 364 2.46 -4.74 -14.78
CA LEU A 364 3.79 -5.14 -15.27
C LEU A 364 4.62 -3.95 -15.77
N LEU A 365 3.96 -2.90 -16.27
CA LEU A 365 4.65 -1.68 -16.73
C LEU A 365 5.43 -1.00 -15.61
N ILE A 366 4.89 -1.00 -14.39
CA ILE A 366 5.49 -0.31 -13.24
C ILE A 366 6.31 -1.27 -12.37
N LEU A 367 6.12 -2.58 -12.52
CA LEU A 367 6.76 -3.58 -11.69
C LEU A 367 8.30 -3.52 -11.76
N GLY A 368 8.85 -3.19 -12.94
CA GLY A 368 10.30 -3.06 -13.14
C GLY A 368 10.95 -1.96 -12.30
N VAL A 369 10.20 -0.91 -12.01
CA VAL A 369 10.66 0.25 -11.22
C VAL A 369 10.08 0.26 -9.81
N ASP A 370 9.21 -0.70 -9.44
CA ASP A 370 8.53 -0.76 -8.14
C ASP A 370 9.51 -0.77 -6.96
N ALA A 371 10.66 -1.40 -7.12
CA ALA A 371 11.67 -1.44 -6.06
C ALA A 371 12.12 -0.04 -5.62
N PHE A 372 12.24 0.92 -6.55
CA PHE A 372 12.60 2.30 -6.24
C PHE A 372 11.46 3.03 -5.51
N PHE A 373 10.22 2.80 -5.93
CA PHE A 373 9.05 3.33 -5.21
C PHE A 373 8.97 2.75 -3.81
N ASP A 374 9.23 1.45 -3.66
CA ASP A 374 9.17 0.74 -2.38
C ASP A 374 10.17 1.29 -1.36
N MET A 375 11.37 1.66 -1.80
CA MET A 375 12.38 2.33 -0.95
C MET A 375 11.83 3.66 -0.40
N GLY A 376 11.37 4.55 -1.26
CA GLY A 376 10.87 5.88 -0.88
C GLY A 376 9.62 5.81 -0.01
N ARG A 377 8.62 5.01 -0.42
CA ARG A 377 7.36 4.87 0.33
C ARG A 377 7.57 4.25 1.70
N THR A 378 8.50 3.29 1.85
CA THR A 378 8.77 2.67 3.15
C THR A 378 9.41 3.66 4.11
N ALA A 379 10.42 4.43 3.68
CA ALA A 379 10.99 5.49 4.48
C ALA A 379 9.92 6.53 4.89
N LEU A 380 9.07 6.93 3.95
CA LEU A 380 7.99 7.87 4.22
C LEU A 380 6.95 7.31 5.21
N ASN A 381 6.59 6.02 5.12
CA ASN A 381 5.70 5.37 6.09
C ASN A 381 6.31 5.37 7.51
N VAL A 382 7.62 5.11 7.64
CA VAL A 382 8.32 5.21 8.93
C VAL A 382 8.28 6.66 9.46
N TYR A 383 8.45 7.66 8.59
CA TYR A 383 8.37 9.06 8.98
C TYR A 383 6.94 9.47 9.36
N ALA A 384 5.92 9.01 8.64
CA ALA A 384 4.52 9.21 8.98
C ALA A 384 4.17 8.59 10.35
N SER A 385 4.68 7.39 10.64
CA SER A 385 4.52 6.74 11.95
C SER A 385 5.22 7.50 13.08
N THR A 386 6.39 8.12 12.80
CA THR A 386 7.06 9.04 13.73
C THR A 386 6.17 10.26 14.02
N THR A 387 5.60 10.85 12.97
CA THR A 387 4.70 12.01 13.09
C THR A 387 3.48 11.64 13.94
N ALA A 388 2.88 10.48 13.69
CA ALA A 388 1.76 9.97 14.48
C ALA A 388 2.10 9.84 15.98
N ALA A 389 3.30 9.36 16.30
CA ALA A 389 3.75 9.26 17.69
C ALA A 389 3.88 10.66 18.35
N THR A 390 4.39 11.68 17.63
CA THR A 390 4.44 13.06 18.16
C THR A 390 3.06 13.68 18.35
N VAL A 391 2.12 13.40 17.44
CA VAL A 391 0.71 13.81 17.59
C VAL A 391 0.08 13.15 18.81
N ALA A 392 0.29 11.84 18.97
CA ALA A 392 -0.26 11.09 20.10
C ALA A 392 0.25 11.60 21.46
N VAL A 393 1.54 11.95 21.57
CA VAL A 393 2.10 12.60 22.79
C VAL A 393 1.40 13.92 23.08
N ARG A 394 1.17 14.75 22.06
CA ARG A 394 0.46 16.02 22.21
C ARG A 394 -0.98 15.83 22.67
N LEU A 395 -1.66 14.80 22.17
CA LEU A 395 -3.05 14.47 22.52
C LEU A 395 -3.18 13.84 23.91
N ALA A 396 -2.17 13.08 24.35
CA ALA A 396 -2.14 12.43 25.66
C ALA A 396 -2.05 13.45 26.81
N GLY A 397 -1.47 14.64 26.55
CA GLY A 397 -1.27 15.67 27.59
C GLY A 397 -0.18 15.30 28.60
N PRO A 398 0.16 16.25 29.54
CA PRO A 398 1.23 16.05 30.51
C PRO A 398 0.92 14.99 31.59
N ASP A 399 -0.34 14.70 31.88
CA ASP A 399 -0.75 13.81 32.98
C ASP A 399 -0.40 12.32 32.72
N HIS A 400 -0.32 11.87 31.49
CA HIS A 400 0.10 10.49 31.16
C HIS A 400 1.62 10.27 31.32
N ALA A 401 2.43 11.31 31.33
CA ALA A 401 3.86 11.21 31.60
C ALA A 401 4.13 10.98 33.09
N GLN A 402 3.25 11.45 33.98
CA GLN A 402 3.40 11.30 35.44
C GLN A 402 2.93 9.93 35.94
N GLY A 403 1.87 9.34 35.38
CA GLY A 403 1.37 8.02 35.78
C GLY A 403 2.36 6.87 35.54
N GLU A 404 3.28 6.99 34.56
CA GLU A 404 4.35 6.00 34.36
C GLU A 404 5.52 6.19 35.34
N ALA A 405 5.72 7.38 35.89
CA ALA A 405 6.71 7.65 36.92
C ALA A 405 6.30 7.02 38.28
N GLU A 406 5.02 7.06 38.62
CA GLU A 406 4.46 6.41 39.82
C GLU A 406 4.47 4.89 39.75
N LEU A 407 4.31 4.29 38.58
CA LEU A 407 4.45 2.83 38.42
C LEU A 407 5.91 2.35 38.42
N ARG A 408 6.90 3.23 38.34
CA ARG A 408 8.34 2.92 38.41
C ARG A 408 8.94 3.01 39.82
N GLU A 409 8.24 3.53 40.78
CA GLU A 409 8.66 3.43 42.18
C GLU A 409 8.13 2.12 42.78
N PRO A 410 8.94 1.05 42.86
CA PRO A 410 8.57 -0.09 43.69
C PRO A 410 8.64 0.37 45.14
N ASN A 411 7.47 0.38 45.78
CA ASN A 411 7.23 0.33 47.21
C ASN A 411 8.50 0.32 48.09
N ARG A 412 9.12 1.51 48.32
CA ARG A 412 10.18 1.71 49.31
C ARG A 412 9.60 2.13 50.67
N GLN A 413 8.43 1.63 51.00
CA GLN A 413 7.82 1.81 52.30
C GLN A 413 7.39 0.45 52.87
N HIS A 414 8.33 -0.46 53.09
CA HIS A 414 8.28 -1.50 54.12
C HIS A 414 9.64 -2.20 54.10
N ALA A 415 10.62 -1.57 54.75
CA ALA A 415 11.78 -2.17 55.37
C ALA A 415 12.03 -1.46 56.73
#